data_ba636b4411e0fd6825e35d18ee063e06
#
_entry.id   ba636b4411e0fd6825e35d18ee063e06
#
_cell.length_a   1.000
_cell.length_b   1.000
_cell.length_c   1.000
_cell.angle_alpha   90.00
_cell.angle_beta   90.00
_cell.angle_gamma   90.00
#
_symmetry.space_group_name_H-M   'P 1'
#
loop_
_entity.id
_entity.type
_entity.pdbx_description
1 polymer ?
#
loop_
_entity_poly.entity_id
_entity_poly.type
_entity_poly.pdbx_seq_one_letter_code
_entity_poly.pdbx_strand_id
1 'polypeptide(L)'
;MRLTILIAFILVCIGRSHAQTSDSIIVNILEKNNIIFSKNNSVTLLYSGQEKFDDMFCAIRQAKSSIHLEYFNFRNDSIAFKLFDLLKEKAAEGVEVRALFDGFGNDSNNQPLKKKHIKQLREDGIEIYEFDPVRFPWINHVFTRDHRKIVVIDGNIAYTGGMNVADYYINGTEHVGEWRDMH
;
A
#
# COMPACT_ATOMS: atom_id res chain seq x y z
N MET A 1 -57.84 -34.18 -4.29
CA MET A 1 -56.59 -34.58 -5.01
C MET A 1 -56.02 -33.52 -5.98
N ARG A 2 -56.83 -32.77 -6.71
CA ARG A 2 -56.33 -31.73 -7.65
C ARG A 2 -55.77 -30.46 -6.97
N LEU A 3 -56.29 -30.06 -5.81
CA LEU A 3 -55.86 -28.86 -5.09
C LEU A 3 -54.53 -29.08 -4.37
N THR A 4 -54.27 -30.26 -3.83
CA THR A 4 -52.99 -30.62 -3.17
C THR A 4 -51.81 -30.69 -4.13
N ILE A 5 -52.06 -31.10 -5.38
CA ILE A 5 -51.02 -31.15 -6.43
C ILE A 5 -50.65 -29.72 -6.89
N LEU A 6 -51.64 -28.81 -6.95
CA LEU A 6 -51.38 -27.41 -7.33
C LEU A 6 -50.54 -26.66 -6.27
N ILE A 7 -50.80 -26.90 -4.98
CA ILE A 7 -50.05 -26.32 -3.86
C ILE A 7 -48.60 -26.87 -3.84
N ALA A 8 -48.41 -28.17 -4.11
CA ALA A 8 -47.08 -28.76 -4.21
C ALA A 8 -46.27 -28.20 -5.40
N PHE A 9 -46.95 -27.90 -6.53
CA PHE A 9 -46.28 -27.29 -7.69
C PHE A 9 -45.89 -25.83 -7.45
N ILE A 10 -46.71 -25.06 -6.73
CA ILE A 10 -46.39 -23.68 -6.32
C ILE A 10 -45.22 -23.65 -5.32
N LEU A 11 -45.15 -24.60 -4.39
CA LEU A 11 -44.05 -24.73 -3.44
C LEU A 11 -42.71 -25.15 -4.08
N VAL A 12 -42.75 -25.91 -5.18
CA VAL A 12 -41.54 -26.26 -5.94
C VAL A 12 -41.04 -25.10 -6.82
N CYS A 13 -41.94 -24.21 -7.26
CA CYS A 13 -41.58 -23.01 -8.00
C CYS A 13 -41.06 -21.84 -7.13
N ILE A 14 -41.19 -21.91 -5.78
CA ILE A 14 -40.49 -21.03 -4.84
C ILE A 14 -39.06 -21.55 -4.61
N GLY A 15 -38.56 -22.36 -5.55
CA GLY A 15 -37.22 -22.88 -5.57
C GLY A 15 -36.21 -21.78 -5.80
N ARG A 16 -35.51 -21.41 -4.72
CA ARG A 16 -34.11 -20.98 -4.72
C ARG A 16 -33.72 -19.98 -5.81
N SER A 17 -34.33 -18.81 -5.80
CA SER A 17 -33.58 -17.64 -6.27
C SER A 17 -32.44 -17.39 -5.26
N HIS A 18 -31.30 -18.01 -5.50
CA HIS A 18 -30.08 -17.54 -4.87
C HIS A 18 -29.84 -16.13 -5.45
N ALA A 19 -30.26 -15.11 -4.71
CA ALA A 19 -29.85 -13.79 -5.01
C ALA A 19 -28.31 -13.83 -5.04
N GLN A 20 -27.73 -13.65 -6.22
CA GLN A 20 -26.30 -13.48 -6.32
C GLN A 20 -25.94 -12.28 -5.46
N THR A 21 -25.19 -12.48 -4.40
CA THR A 21 -24.69 -11.38 -3.59
C THR A 21 -23.76 -10.53 -4.46
N SER A 22 -23.67 -9.23 -4.17
CA SER A 22 -22.76 -8.32 -4.89
C SER A 22 -21.34 -8.90 -4.98
N ASP A 23 -20.91 -9.59 -3.93
CA ASP A 23 -19.61 -10.25 -3.85
C ASP A 23 -19.43 -11.37 -4.88
N SER A 24 -20.46 -12.20 -5.11
CA SER A 24 -20.38 -13.28 -6.11
C SER A 24 -20.29 -12.73 -7.54
N ILE A 25 -20.91 -11.58 -7.81
CA ILE A 25 -20.80 -10.90 -9.10
C ILE A 25 -19.38 -10.36 -9.31
N ILE A 26 -18.82 -9.71 -8.29
CA ILE A 26 -17.45 -9.18 -8.32
C ILE A 26 -16.45 -10.33 -8.54
N VAL A 27 -16.52 -11.40 -7.77
CA VAL A 27 -15.66 -12.58 -7.90
C VAL A 27 -15.73 -13.15 -9.31
N ASN A 28 -16.94 -13.35 -9.88
CA ASN A 28 -17.11 -13.82 -11.25
C ASN A 28 -16.49 -12.89 -12.31
N ILE A 29 -16.56 -11.57 -12.10
CA ILE A 29 -15.92 -10.60 -13.01
C ILE A 29 -14.40 -10.73 -12.92
N LEU A 30 -13.83 -10.83 -11.73
CA LEU A 30 -12.40 -10.99 -11.52
C LEU A 30 -11.88 -12.28 -12.17
N GLU A 31 -12.55 -13.41 -11.93
CA GLU A 31 -12.20 -14.72 -12.51
C GLU A 31 -12.26 -14.70 -14.05
N LYS A 32 -13.30 -14.09 -14.63
CA LYS A 32 -13.41 -13.94 -16.10
C LYS A 32 -12.29 -13.11 -16.72
N ASN A 33 -11.69 -12.22 -15.96
CA ASN A 33 -10.55 -11.39 -16.38
C ASN A 33 -9.19 -12.00 -15.97
N ASN A 34 -9.15 -13.26 -15.58
CA ASN A 34 -7.96 -13.98 -15.12
C ASN A 34 -7.26 -13.29 -13.93
N ILE A 35 -8.01 -12.56 -13.11
CA ILE A 35 -7.50 -11.99 -11.87
C ILE A 35 -7.57 -13.08 -10.81
N ILE A 36 -6.41 -13.42 -10.26
CA ILE A 36 -6.32 -14.45 -9.22
C ILE A 36 -6.96 -13.90 -7.94
N PHE A 37 -7.99 -14.62 -7.48
CA PHE A 37 -8.67 -14.30 -6.24
C PHE A 37 -8.14 -15.22 -5.13
N SER A 38 -7.38 -14.64 -4.19
CA SER A 38 -6.88 -15.40 -3.04
C SER A 38 -7.94 -15.40 -1.91
N LYS A 39 -8.07 -16.55 -1.27
CA LYS A 39 -8.89 -16.73 -0.06
C LYS A 39 -7.98 -16.71 1.16
N ASN A 40 -8.57 -16.53 2.35
CA ASN A 40 -7.85 -16.52 3.62
C ASN A 40 -6.96 -15.26 3.84
N ASN A 41 -7.42 -14.12 3.37
CA ASN A 41 -6.80 -12.83 3.71
C ASN A 41 -7.49 -12.25 4.95
N SER A 42 -6.72 -11.59 5.80
CA SER A 42 -7.20 -10.75 6.88
C SER A 42 -6.89 -9.29 6.55
N VAL A 43 -7.84 -8.39 6.79
CA VAL A 43 -7.69 -6.96 6.54
C VAL A 43 -7.90 -6.23 7.85
N THR A 44 -6.97 -5.33 8.19
CA THR A 44 -7.08 -4.41 9.32
C THR A 44 -7.04 -2.99 8.80
N LEU A 45 -7.96 -2.14 9.23
CA LEU A 45 -7.97 -0.72 8.88
C LEU A 45 -7.21 0.08 9.94
N LEU A 46 -6.28 0.90 9.51
CA LEU A 46 -5.49 1.81 10.33
C LEU A 46 -5.95 3.24 10.03
N TYR A 47 -6.48 3.93 11.04
CA TYR A 47 -7.21 5.19 10.87
C TYR A 47 -6.38 6.45 11.15
N SER A 48 -5.10 6.26 11.47
CA SER A 48 -4.18 7.37 11.73
C SER A 48 -2.76 7.06 11.27
N GLY A 49 -1.96 8.11 11.09
CA GLY A 49 -0.54 7.94 10.81
C GLY A 49 0.19 7.25 11.94
N GLN A 50 -0.19 7.54 13.20
CA GLN A 50 0.41 6.88 14.35
C GLN A 50 0.18 5.36 14.32
N GLU A 51 -1.07 4.92 14.15
CA GLU A 51 -1.40 3.49 14.05
C GLU A 51 -0.66 2.82 12.90
N LYS A 52 -0.66 3.46 11.71
CA LYS A 52 0.03 2.94 10.53
C LYS A 52 1.52 2.73 10.80
N PHE A 53 2.22 3.75 11.31
CA PHE A 53 3.66 3.66 11.45
C PHE A 53 4.06 2.73 12.60
N ASP A 54 3.31 2.69 13.69
CA ASP A 54 3.57 1.77 14.80
C ASP A 54 3.41 0.32 14.35
N ASP A 55 2.31 -0.02 13.67
CA ASP A 55 2.05 -1.36 13.17
C ASP A 55 3.06 -1.77 12.09
N MET A 56 3.29 -0.90 11.09
CA MET A 56 4.24 -1.15 10.01
C MET A 56 5.68 -1.34 10.53
N PHE A 57 6.13 -0.52 11.47
CA PHE A 57 7.47 -0.67 12.05
C PHE A 57 7.59 -1.95 12.87
N CYS A 58 6.52 -2.36 13.56
CA CYS A 58 6.48 -3.64 14.24
C CYS A 58 6.64 -4.80 13.25
N ALA A 59 5.91 -4.78 12.14
CA ALA A 59 6.02 -5.79 11.09
C ALA A 59 7.41 -5.80 10.42
N ILE A 60 7.98 -4.63 10.12
CA ILE A 60 9.32 -4.51 9.53
C ILE A 60 10.38 -5.13 10.46
N ARG A 61 10.32 -4.88 11.79
CA ARG A 61 11.25 -5.50 12.75
C ARG A 61 11.22 -7.02 12.71
N GLN A 62 10.08 -7.61 12.38
CA GLN A 62 9.89 -9.06 12.32
C GLN A 62 10.23 -9.67 10.95
N ALA A 63 10.49 -8.85 9.94
CA ALA A 63 10.83 -9.29 8.60
C ALA A 63 12.06 -10.20 8.59
N LYS A 64 12.01 -11.25 7.76
CA LYS A 64 13.06 -12.29 7.68
C LYS A 64 13.66 -12.45 6.30
N SER A 65 12.93 -12.10 5.24
CA SER A 65 13.36 -12.35 3.87
C SER A 65 13.35 -11.09 3.00
N SER A 66 12.29 -10.30 3.02
CA SER A 66 12.17 -9.16 2.11
C SER A 66 11.29 -8.05 2.65
N ILE A 67 11.64 -6.80 2.31
CA ILE A 67 10.84 -5.60 2.56
C ILE A 67 10.87 -4.76 1.28
N HIS A 68 9.72 -4.65 0.62
CA HIS A 68 9.57 -3.87 -0.59
C HIS A 68 8.63 -2.69 -0.35
N LEU A 69 9.09 -1.49 -0.69
CA LEU A 69 8.34 -0.25 -0.47
C LEU A 69 8.18 0.52 -1.79
N GLU A 70 6.98 1.01 -2.04
CA GLU A 70 6.64 1.85 -3.17
C GLU A 70 5.83 3.05 -2.67
N TYR A 71 6.37 4.25 -2.80
CA TYR A 71 5.75 5.47 -2.31
C TYR A 71 5.84 6.61 -3.35
N PHE A 72 4.84 7.48 -3.35
CA PHE A 72 4.93 8.72 -4.13
C PHE A 72 6.08 9.61 -3.63
N ASN A 73 6.25 9.72 -2.30
CA ASN A 73 7.43 10.35 -1.74
C ASN A 73 7.80 9.78 -0.36
N PHE A 74 9.08 9.88 -0.05
CA PHE A 74 9.64 9.84 1.29
C PHE A 74 10.05 11.25 1.66
N ARG A 75 9.42 11.82 2.65
CA ARG A 75 9.84 13.12 3.14
C ARG A 75 11.09 12.99 4.01
N ASN A 76 12.04 13.91 3.87
CA ASN A 76 13.27 13.90 4.65
C ASN A 76 13.01 14.49 6.05
N ASP A 77 12.24 13.77 6.88
CA ASP A 77 11.79 14.14 8.22
C ASP A 77 11.95 13.00 9.23
N SER A 78 11.48 13.19 10.46
CA SER A 78 11.75 12.28 11.58
C SER A 78 11.21 10.88 11.35
N ILE A 79 10.02 10.73 10.76
CA ILE A 79 9.42 9.42 10.53
C ILE A 79 10.15 8.66 9.43
N ALA A 80 10.59 9.36 8.39
CA ALA A 80 11.39 8.77 7.33
C ALA A 80 12.77 8.33 7.84
N PHE A 81 13.41 9.12 8.70
CA PHE A 81 14.67 8.69 9.33
C PHE A 81 14.48 7.42 10.16
N LYS A 82 13.44 7.34 11.00
CA LYS A 82 13.15 6.13 11.78
C LYS A 82 12.91 4.92 10.88
N LEU A 83 12.19 5.12 9.76
CA LEU A 83 11.98 4.07 8.78
C LEU A 83 13.30 3.60 8.17
N PHE A 84 14.11 4.53 7.66
CA PHE A 84 15.38 4.19 6.99
C PHE A 84 16.40 3.56 7.95
N ASP A 85 16.48 4.00 9.20
CA ASP A 85 17.33 3.37 10.21
C ASP A 85 16.92 1.90 10.43
N LEU A 86 15.61 1.64 10.55
CA LEU A 86 15.09 0.28 10.70
C LEU A 86 15.34 -0.58 9.44
N LEU A 87 15.16 0.01 8.25
CA LEU A 87 15.45 -0.70 6.98
C LEU A 87 16.93 -1.04 6.85
N LYS A 88 17.82 -0.14 7.28
CA LYS A 88 19.27 -0.37 7.33
C LYS A 88 19.62 -1.52 8.29
N GLU A 89 19.03 -1.54 9.50
CA GLU A 89 19.20 -2.65 10.43
C GLU A 89 18.81 -3.99 9.78
N LYS A 90 17.65 -4.02 9.12
CA LYS A 90 17.17 -5.24 8.43
C LYS A 90 18.04 -5.65 7.25
N ALA A 91 18.54 -4.69 6.46
CA ALA A 91 19.49 -4.97 5.39
C ALA A 91 20.81 -5.57 5.93
N ALA A 92 21.32 -5.05 7.06
CA ALA A 92 22.50 -5.60 7.73
C ALA A 92 22.28 -7.03 8.28
N GLU A 93 21.03 -7.39 8.63
CA GLU A 93 20.62 -8.75 9.00
C GLU A 93 20.48 -9.70 7.79
N GLY A 94 20.63 -9.19 6.55
CA GLY A 94 20.53 -9.98 5.32
C GLY A 94 19.12 -10.02 4.71
N VAL A 95 18.19 -9.20 5.20
CA VAL A 95 16.85 -9.03 4.58
C VAL A 95 17.00 -8.22 3.29
N GLU A 96 16.37 -8.67 2.21
CA GLU A 96 16.31 -7.91 0.96
C GLU A 96 15.43 -6.66 1.14
N VAL A 97 16.01 -5.46 1.00
CA VAL A 97 15.29 -4.20 1.15
C VAL A 97 15.29 -3.44 -0.16
N ARG A 98 14.11 -3.26 -0.75
CA ARG A 98 13.91 -2.47 -1.98
C ARG A 98 12.93 -1.34 -1.75
N ALA A 99 13.25 -0.16 -2.25
CA ALA A 99 12.41 1.02 -2.17
C ALA A 99 12.31 1.72 -3.54
N LEU A 100 11.11 2.14 -3.90
CA LEU A 100 10.83 2.93 -5.08
C LEU A 100 10.08 4.21 -4.66
N PHE A 101 10.45 5.35 -5.21
CA PHE A 101 9.72 6.60 -5.02
C PHE A 101 9.61 7.38 -6.33
N ASP A 102 8.53 8.15 -6.47
CA ASP A 102 8.29 8.97 -7.65
C ASP A 102 9.20 10.21 -7.66
N GLY A 103 9.89 10.46 -8.77
CA GLY A 103 10.84 11.57 -8.88
C GLY A 103 10.16 12.94 -8.73
N PHE A 104 8.99 13.14 -9.38
CA PHE A 104 8.24 14.38 -9.23
C PHE A 104 7.65 14.50 -7.80
N GLY A 105 7.14 13.39 -7.24
CA GLY A 105 6.65 13.35 -5.86
C GLY A 105 7.71 13.75 -4.86
N ASN A 106 8.94 13.29 -5.06
CA ASN A 106 10.08 13.70 -4.25
C ASN A 106 10.42 15.19 -4.42
N ASP A 107 10.57 15.66 -5.67
CA ASP A 107 11.03 17.01 -5.94
C ASP A 107 9.98 18.08 -5.62
N SER A 108 8.70 17.73 -5.66
CA SER A 108 7.59 18.64 -5.35
C SER A 108 7.35 18.85 -3.85
N ASN A 109 7.91 17.99 -2.98
CA ASN A 109 7.77 18.18 -1.54
C ASN A 109 8.82 19.15 -0.98
N ASN A 110 8.51 19.81 0.15
CA ASN A 110 9.37 20.83 0.76
C ASN A 110 10.58 20.27 1.52
N GLN A 111 10.67 18.95 1.69
CA GLN A 111 11.79 18.23 2.31
C GLN A 111 12.15 16.99 1.49
N PRO A 112 12.68 17.15 0.26
CA PRO A 112 12.96 16.01 -0.62
C PRO A 112 14.19 15.22 -0.15
N LEU A 113 14.21 13.93 -0.48
CA LEU A 113 15.43 13.16 -0.46
C LEU A 113 16.40 13.71 -1.52
N LYS A 114 17.57 14.15 -1.09
CA LYS A 114 18.63 14.64 -1.98
C LYS A 114 19.51 13.48 -2.44
N LYS A 115 20.22 13.64 -3.54
CA LYS A 115 21.16 12.64 -4.08
C LYS A 115 22.14 12.07 -3.03
N LYS A 116 22.60 12.90 -2.08
CA LYS A 116 23.46 12.44 -1.00
C LYS A 116 22.77 11.45 -0.05
N HIS A 117 21.46 11.68 0.23
CA HIS A 117 20.68 10.79 1.09
C HIS A 117 20.44 9.45 0.39
N ILE A 118 20.06 9.48 -0.90
CA ILE A 118 19.85 8.28 -1.73
C ILE A 118 21.15 7.46 -1.84
N LYS A 119 22.29 8.15 -2.03
CA LYS A 119 23.60 7.50 -2.06
C LYS A 119 23.90 6.79 -0.74
N GLN A 120 23.68 7.47 0.39
CA GLN A 120 23.90 6.88 1.71
C GLN A 120 23.03 5.66 1.95
N LEU A 121 21.73 5.73 1.62
CA LEU A 121 20.82 4.60 1.77
C LEU A 121 21.27 3.37 0.96
N ARG A 122 21.83 3.60 -0.25
CA ARG A 122 22.41 2.50 -1.05
C ARG A 122 23.67 1.91 -0.43
N GLU A 123 24.53 2.76 0.15
CA GLU A 123 25.70 2.31 0.90
C GLU A 123 25.32 1.54 2.16
N ASP A 124 24.17 1.86 2.74
CA ASP A 124 23.59 1.16 3.89
C ASP A 124 22.87 -0.15 3.51
N GLY A 125 22.91 -0.57 2.24
CA GLY A 125 22.36 -1.84 1.76
C GLY A 125 20.90 -1.79 1.30
N ILE A 126 20.30 -0.61 1.15
CA ILE A 126 18.93 -0.42 0.66
C ILE A 126 18.96 -0.21 -0.85
N GLU A 127 18.33 -1.07 -1.62
CA GLU A 127 18.13 -0.89 -3.06
C GLU A 127 17.04 0.16 -3.32
N ILE A 128 17.41 1.46 -3.27
CA ILE A 128 16.46 2.55 -3.48
C ILE A 128 16.60 3.17 -4.89
N TYR A 129 15.45 3.34 -5.56
CA TYR A 129 15.34 3.87 -6.92
C TYR A 129 14.32 5.00 -7.02
N GLU A 130 14.60 5.91 -7.94
CA GLU A 130 13.75 7.03 -8.30
C GLU A 130 13.00 6.67 -9.60
N PHE A 131 11.66 6.65 -9.54
CA PHE A 131 10.80 6.40 -10.69
C PHE A 131 10.61 7.68 -11.50
N ASP A 132 10.91 7.59 -12.78
CA ASP A 132 10.68 8.60 -13.83
C ASP A 132 10.94 10.06 -13.39
N PRO A 133 12.19 10.40 -13.01
CA PRO A 133 12.53 11.76 -12.62
C PRO A 133 12.32 12.74 -13.78
N VAL A 134 11.67 13.87 -13.49
CA VAL A 134 11.45 14.92 -14.50
C VAL A 134 12.76 15.64 -14.76
N ARG A 135 13.28 15.52 -15.99
CA ARG A 135 14.54 16.13 -16.42
C ARG A 135 14.32 16.95 -17.69
N PHE A 136 14.75 18.21 -17.66
CA PHE A 136 14.77 19.02 -18.87
C PHE A 136 15.69 18.38 -19.94
N PRO A 137 15.30 18.31 -21.22
CA PRO A 137 14.06 18.82 -21.82
C PRO A 137 12.86 17.83 -21.86
N TRP A 138 12.94 16.68 -21.19
CA TRP A 138 11.97 15.58 -21.26
C TRP A 138 10.75 15.82 -20.37
N ILE A 139 10.08 16.98 -20.51
CA ILE A 139 8.90 17.35 -19.73
C ILE A 139 7.64 16.53 -20.06
N ASN A 140 7.67 15.74 -21.16
CA ASN A 140 6.58 14.86 -21.55
C ASN A 140 6.31 13.73 -20.55
N HIS A 141 7.26 13.41 -19.67
CA HIS A 141 7.11 12.41 -18.61
C HIS A 141 6.43 12.95 -17.33
N VAL A 142 6.11 14.25 -17.27
CA VAL A 142 5.49 14.88 -16.07
C VAL A 142 4.18 14.19 -15.65
N PHE A 143 3.41 13.64 -16.60
CA PHE A 143 2.11 13.01 -16.32
C PHE A 143 2.20 11.52 -15.97
N THR A 144 3.32 10.86 -16.21
CA THR A 144 3.51 9.45 -15.83
C THR A 144 4.02 9.41 -14.40
N ARG A 145 3.09 9.24 -13.44
CA ARG A 145 3.41 9.29 -12.02
C ARG A 145 3.07 8.00 -11.31
N ASP A 146 3.93 7.61 -10.39
CA ASP A 146 3.67 6.52 -9.46
C ASP A 146 3.13 7.09 -8.15
N HIS A 147 1.80 7.08 -8.02
CA HIS A 147 1.13 7.62 -6.83
C HIS A 147 0.73 6.53 -5.82
N ARG A 148 1.26 5.31 -5.96
CA ARG A 148 0.99 4.21 -5.03
C ARG A 148 1.69 4.42 -3.70
N LYS A 149 1.15 3.82 -2.66
CA LYS A 149 1.74 3.70 -1.33
C LYS A 149 1.55 2.25 -0.92
N ILE A 150 2.59 1.45 -1.12
CA ILE A 150 2.56 0.01 -0.90
C ILE A 150 3.83 -0.39 -0.13
N VAL A 151 3.64 -1.23 0.87
CA VAL A 151 4.74 -1.95 1.52
C VAL A 151 4.38 -3.43 1.52
N VAL A 152 5.30 -4.28 1.10
CA VAL A 152 5.15 -5.73 1.18
C VAL A 152 6.29 -6.31 2.00
N ILE A 153 5.97 -7.08 3.03
CA ILE A 153 6.93 -7.68 3.95
C ILE A 153 6.81 -9.19 3.85
N ASP A 154 7.89 -9.87 3.55
CA ASP A 154 8.02 -11.33 3.43
C ASP A 154 6.97 -11.98 2.50
N GLY A 155 6.35 -11.20 1.59
CA GLY A 155 5.27 -11.64 0.72
C GLY A 155 3.95 -11.97 1.41
N ASN A 156 3.84 -11.75 2.72
CA ASN A 156 2.68 -12.15 3.53
C ASN A 156 1.91 -10.96 4.13
N ILE A 157 2.59 -9.86 4.43
CA ILE A 157 1.98 -8.66 5.00
C ILE A 157 2.06 -7.56 3.95
N ALA A 158 0.94 -6.88 3.68
CA ALA A 158 0.91 -5.76 2.76
C ALA A 158 0.22 -4.57 3.41
N TYR A 159 0.81 -3.39 3.27
CA TYR A 159 0.20 -2.09 3.62
C TYR A 159 -0.11 -1.34 2.35
N THR A 160 -1.30 -0.75 2.29
CA THR A 160 -1.70 0.15 1.20
C THR A 160 -2.73 1.16 1.68
N GLY A 161 -2.68 2.38 1.15
CA GLY A 161 -3.62 3.44 1.54
C GLY A 161 -3.22 4.81 0.99
N GLY A 162 -3.69 5.88 1.62
CA GLY A 162 -3.45 7.25 1.17
C GLY A 162 -2.14 7.86 1.67
N MET A 163 -1.59 7.38 2.79
CA MET A 163 -0.49 8.04 3.50
C MET A 163 0.88 7.76 2.89
N ASN A 164 1.63 8.80 2.56
CA ASN A 164 3.07 8.70 2.30
C ASN A 164 3.86 8.52 3.60
N VAL A 165 5.19 8.63 3.53
CA VAL A 165 6.07 8.64 4.69
C VAL A 165 6.42 10.08 5.04
N ALA A 166 5.71 10.65 6.01
CA ALA A 166 5.91 12.02 6.46
C ALA A 166 5.35 12.26 7.88
N ASP A 167 6.02 13.11 8.65
CA ASP A 167 5.66 13.46 10.03
C ASP A 167 4.25 14.04 10.15
N TYR A 168 3.76 14.76 9.14
CA TYR A 168 2.46 15.41 9.19
C TYR A 168 1.27 14.44 9.25
N TYR A 169 1.44 13.19 8.85
CA TYR A 169 0.41 12.17 9.03
C TYR A 169 0.20 11.79 10.50
N ILE A 170 1.21 12.05 11.36
CA ILE A 170 1.15 11.81 12.81
C ILE A 170 0.77 13.09 13.54
N ASN A 171 1.47 14.18 13.26
CA ASN A 171 1.44 15.40 14.06
C ASN A 171 0.49 16.46 13.47
N GLY A 172 -0.07 16.22 12.28
CA GLY A 172 -0.79 17.24 11.52
C GLY A 172 0.14 18.34 10.99
N THR A 173 -0.43 19.42 10.55
CA THR A 173 0.27 20.65 10.17
C THR A 173 -0.40 21.86 10.77
N GLU A 174 0.34 22.95 10.97
CA GLU A 174 -0.18 24.22 11.49
C GLU A 174 -1.35 24.78 10.65
N HIS A 175 -1.31 24.54 9.33
CA HIS A 175 -2.34 25.06 8.41
C HIS A 175 -3.53 24.13 8.20
N VAL A 176 -3.34 22.79 8.34
CA VAL A 176 -4.36 21.78 8.03
C VAL A 176 -4.95 21.17 9.30
N GLY A 177 -4.26 21.28 10.46
CA GLY A 177 -4.61 20.61 11.69
C GLY A 177 -4.30 19.11 11.65
N GLU A 178 -5.11 18.31 12.32
CA GLU A 178 -4.98 16.86 12.32
C GLU A 178 -5.22 16.28 10.93
N TRP A 179 -4.35 15.36 10.54
CA TRP A 179 -4.48 14.65 9.27
C TRP A 179 -5.27 13.35 9.48
N ARG A 180 -6.36 13.20 8.74
CA ARG A 180 -7.15 11.96 8.73
C ARG A 180 -7.01 11.27 7.39
N ASP A 181 -6.56 10.02 7.45
CA ASP A 181 -6.41 9.16 6.28
C ASP A 181 -6.46 7.69 6.74
N MET A 182 -6.66 6.77 5.80
CA MET A 182 -6.71 5.33 6.08
C MET A 182 -5.57 4.60 5.35
N HIS A 183 -5.15 3.55 6.00
CA HIS A 183 -4.14 2.65 5.44
C HIS A 183 -4.56 1.19 5.62
#